data_9aca5486675efd356d1f674ad0411e2c
#
_entry.id   9aca5486675efd356d1f674ad0411e2c
#
_cell.length_a   1.000
_cell.length_b   1.000
_cell.length_c   1.000
_cell.angle_alpha   90.00
_cell.angle_beta   90.00
_cell.angle_gamma   90.00
#
_symmetry.space_group_name_H-M   'P 1'
#
loop_
_entity.id
_entity.type
_entity.pdbx_description
1 polymer ?
#
loop_
_entity_poly.entity_id
_entity_poly.type
_entity_poly.pdbx_seq_one_letter_code
_entity_poly.pdbx_strand_id
1 'polypeptide(L)'
;WNIDRAIAAFQQAIATDSTNGEYRLNLARAYARGGDYHQAVETIGEYLHYETNDAVAARFESLFSLALDEVEQVMIETMRELGLSIQQIGKGIQMWLEYRITYGRRVLRVPKPEIWAAAITYAILKVNLVEVERGDLTAVYNISDRALREKYKELVQTLDLMPADYRYFTEGENPLDKLVEAAQMLEELDRRFQEY
;
A
#
# COMPACT_ATOMS: atom_id res chain seq x y z
N TRP A 1 -5.83 12.72 -4.90
CA TRP A 1 -5.37 12.10 -6.18
C TRP A 1 -6.57 11.56 -6.94
N ASN A 2 -6.72 11.93 -8.21
CA ASN A 2 -7.72 11.31 -9.08
C ASN A 2 -7.08 10.11 -9.79
N ILE A 3 -7.24 8.94 -9.18
CA ILE A 3 -6.63 7.67 -9.61
C ILE A 3 -7.11 7.30 -11.01
N ASP A 4 -8.41 7.43 -11.30
CA ASP A 4 -9.00 7.09 -12.60
C ASP A 4 -8.39 7.94 -13.73
N ARG A 5 -8.17 9.24 -13.47
CA ARG A 5 -7.49 10.11 -14.43
C ARG A 5 -6.03 9.73 -14.64
N ALA A 6 -5.34 9.29 -13.60
CA ALA A 6 -3.96 8.81 -13.72
C ALA A 6 -3.90 7.53 -14.54
N ILE A 7 -4.79 6.56 -14.29
CA ILE A 7 -4.91 5.33 -15.08
C ILE A 7 -5.15 5.66 -16.55
N ALA A 8 -6.16 6.48 -16.85
CA ALA A 8 -6.47 6.87 -18.24
C ALA A 8 -5.29 7.56 -18.93
N ALA A 9 -4.59 8.45 -18.22
CA ALA A 9 -3.41 9.15 -18.79
C ALA A 9 -2.26 8.18 -19.11
N PHE A 10 -1.97 7.20 -18.24
CA PHE A 10 -0.93 6.22 -18.51
C PHE A 10 -1.33 5.24 -19.63
N GLN A 11 -2.59 4.83 -19.71
CA GLN A 11 -3.09 4.03 -20.84
C GLN A 11 -2.93 4.78 -22.17
N GLN A 12 -3.24 6.07 -22.21
CA GLN A 12 -3.03 6.90 -23.40
C GLN A 12 -1.53 7.06 -23.74
N ALA A 13 -0.68 7.21 -22.73
CA ALA A 13 0.77 7.28 -22.94
C ALA A 13 1.32 5.99 -23.55
N ILE A 14 0.87 4.82 -23.06
CA ILE A 14 1.23 3.49 -23.62
C ILE A 14 0.74 3.36 -25.07
N ALA A 15 -0.46 3.85 -25.39
CA ALA A 15 -0.99 3.82 -26.74
C ALA A 15 -0.16 4.70 -27.71
N THR A 16 0.46 5.77 -27.20
CA THR A 16 1.30 6.68 -27.98
C THR A 16 2.73 6.16 -28.17
N ASP A 17 3.31 5.58 -27.11
CA ASP A 17 4.64 4.97 -27.11
C ASP A 17 4.57 3.65 -26.34
N SER A 18 4.32 2.58 -27.07
CA SER A 18 4.17 1.23 -26.51
C SER A 18 5.48 0.60 -26.03
N THR A 19 6.63 1.19 -26.37
CA THR A 19 7.95 0.64 -26.02
C THR A 19 8.47 1.14 -24.68
N ASN A 20 7.87 2.18 -24.14
CA ASN A 20 8.30 2.78 -22.89
C ASN A 20 7.75 2.01 -21.67
N GLY A 21 8.60 1.17 -21.07
CA GLY A 21 8.24 0.39 -19.89
C GLY A 21 7.82 1.23 -18.66
N GLU A 22 8.37 2.45 -18.51
CA GLU A 22 8.03 3.30 -17.36
C GLU A 22 6.54 3.67 -17.32
N TYR A 23 5.87 3.78 -18.45
CA TYR A 23 4.43 4.04 -18.47
C TYR A 23 3.64 2.87 -17.90
N ARG A 24 4.05 1.62 -18.17
CA ARG A 24 3.45 0.42 -17.58
C ARG A 24 3.70 0.33 -16.08
N LEU A 25 4.93 0.62 -15.66
CA LEU A 25 5.25 0.62 -14.23
C LEU A 25 4.43 1.68 -13.47
N ASN A 26 4.24 2.86 -14.04
CA ASN A 26 3.41 3.90 -13.44
C ASN A 26 1.92 3.55 -13.48
N LEU A 27 1.45 2.86 -14.52
CA LEU A 27 0.09 2.33 -14.60
C LEU A 27 -0.15 1.27 -13.51
N ALA A 28 0.79 0.35 -13.31
CA ALA A 28 0.72 -0.64 -12.23
C ALA A 28 0.64 0.01 -10.85
N ARG A 29 1.41 1.06 -10.61
CA ARG A 29 1.34 1.86 -9.38
C ARG A 29 -0.02 2.53 -9.20
N ALA A 30 -0.60 3.06 -10.26
CA ALA A 30 -1.92 3.68 -10.22
C ALA A 30 -3.01 2.65 -9.87
N TYR A 31 -2.96 1.46 -10.49
CA TYR A 31 -3.86 0.36 -10.15
C TYR A 31 -3.70 -0.10 -8.70
N ALA A 32 -2.46 -0.33 -8.24
CA ALA A 32 -2.20 -0.75 -6.86
C ALA A 32 -2.74 0.28 -5.85
N ARG A 33 -2.53 1.57 -6.14
CA ARG A 33 -3.04 2.66 -5.31
C ARG A 33 -4.57 2.77 -5.32
N GLY A 34 -5.20 2.35 -6.42
CA GLY A 34 -6.65 2.23 -6.55
C GLY A 34 -7.24 0.99 -5.88
N GLY A 35 -6.39 0.09 -5.38
CA GLY A 35 -6.81 -1.18 -4.78
C GLY A 35 -7.07 -2.29 -5.80
N ASP A 36 -6.85 -2.05 -7.10
CA ASP A 36 -6.94 -3.06 -8.14
C ASP A 36 -5.60 -3.80 -8.28
N TYR A 37 -5.34 -4.68 -7.31
CA TYR A 37 -4.09 -5.43 -7.25
C TYR A 37 -3.96 -6.46 -8.39
N HIS A 38 -5.09 -6.94 -8.94
CA HIS A 38 -5.07 -7.84 -10.09
C HIS A 38 -4.50 -7.14 -11.31
N GLN A 39 -5.06 -6.00 -11.69
CA GLN A 39 -4.56 -5.20 -12.81
C GLN A 39 -3.14 -4.67 -12.56
N ALA A 40 -2.81 -4.34 -11.31
CA ALA A 40 -1.46 -3.92 -10.96
C ALA A 40 -0.42 -5.01 -11.26
N VAL A 41 -0.67 -6.25 -10.83
CA VAL A 41 0.23 -7.38 -11.05
C VAL A 41 0.28 -7.77 -12.53
N GLU A 42 -0.85 -7.81 -13.24
CA GLU A 42 -0.90 -8.07 -14.68
C GLU A 42 -0.07 -7.05 -15.46
N THR A 43 -0.22 -5.76 -15.15
CA THR A 43 0.56 -4.68 -15.77
C THR A 43 2.07 -4.79 -15.45
N ILE A 44 2.44 -5.29 -14.27
CA ILE A 44 3.85 -5.60 -13.96
C ILE A 44 4.36 -6.74 -14.86
N GLY A 45 3.53 -7.75 -15.16
CA GLY A 45 3.89 -8.81 -16.12
C GLY A 45 4.22 -8.23 -17.50
N GLU A 46 3.40 -7.29 -17.99
CA GLU A 46 3.69 -6.58 -19.24
C GLU A 46 4.98 -5.74 -19.17
N TYR A 47 5.20 -5.05 -18.04
CA TYR A 47 6.41 -4.24 -17.83
C TYR A 47 7.68 -5.06 -17.91
N LEU A 48 7.68 -6.31 -17.42
CA LEU A 48 8.86 -7.18 -17.42
C LEU A 48 9.44 -7.44 -18.81
N HIS A 49 8.64 -7.35 -19.87
CA HIS A 49 9.13 -7.45 -21.24
C HIS A 49 10.07 -6.30 -21.66
N TYR A 50 10.06 -5.20 -20.90
CA TYR A 50 10.85 -3.99 -21.17
C TYR A 50 11.94 -3.76 -20.12
N GLU A 51 11.96 -4.54 -19.03
CA GLU A 51 12.99 -4.40 -17.99
C GLU A 51 14.29 -5.11 -18.43
N THR A 52 15.38 -4.38 -18.38
CA THR A 52 16.70 -4.88 -18.79
C THR A 52 17.62 -5.17 -17.62
N ASN A 53 17.21 -4.82 -16.40
CA ASN A 53 18.00 -5.08 -15.20
C ASN A 53 17.50 -6.37 -14.53
N ASP A 54 18.28 -7.44 -14.59
CA ASP A 54 17.93 -8.76 -14.07
C ASP A 54 17.54 -8.73 -12.58
N ALA A 55 18.20 -7.93 -11.76
CA ALA A 55 17.88 -7.83 -10.34
C ALA A 55 16.53 -7.14 -10.09
N VAL A 56 16.17 -6.19 -10.95
CA VAL A 56 14.84 -5.54 -10.92
C VAL A 56 13.79 -6.50 -11.45
N ALA A 57 14.05 -7.20 -12.54
CA ALA A 57 13.17 -8.19 -13.12
C ALA A 57 12.86 -9.31 -12.12
N ALA A 58 13.88 -9.96 -11.55
CA ALA A 58 13.72 -11.02 -10.56
C ALA A 58 12.87 -10.59 -9.35
N ARG A 59 13.01 -9.33 -8.90
CA ARG A 59 12.20 -8.80 -7.81
C ARG A 59 10.73 -8.66 -8.19
N PHE A 60 10.42 -8.18 -9.39
CA PHE A 60 9.03 -8.11 -9.84
C PHE A 60 8.45 -9.49 -10.15
N GLU A 61 9.25 -10.39 -10.70
CA GLU A 61 8.87 -11.79 -10.91
C GLU A 61 8.47 -12.48 -9.61
N SER A 62 9.10 -12.12 -8.47
CA SER A 62 8.72 -12.66 -7.17
C SER A 62 7.28 -12.32 -6.75
N LEU A 63 6.65 -11.29 -7.34
CA LEU A 63 5.23 -10.96 -7.09
C LEU A 63 4.26 -12.01 -7.67
N PHE A 64 4.72 -12.81 -8.63
CA PHE A 64 3.92 -13.90 -9.23
C PHE A 64 4.10 -15.23 -8.49
N SER A 65 4.96 -15.28 -7.47
CA SER A 65 5.12 -16.46 -6.63
C SER A 65 3.84 -16.71 -5.82
N LEU A 66 3.40 -17.97 -5.79
CA LEU A 66 2.32 -18.41 -4.89
C LEU A 66 2.82 -18.61 -3.44
N ALA A 67 4.13 -18.63 -3.25
CA ALA A 67 4.73 -18.74 -1.93
C ALA A 67 4.80 -17.36 -1.27
N LEU A 68 4.45 -17.32 0.01
CA LEU A 68 4.64 -16.12 0.83
C LEU A 68 6.14 -15.80 0.95
N ASP A 69 6.48 -14.52 0.87
CA ASP A 69 7.83 -14.08 1.17
C ASP A 69 8.10 -14.05 2.70
N GLU A 70 9.37 -13.88 3.09
CA GLU A 70 9.76 -13.89 4.50
C GLU A 70 9.05 -12.80 5.33
N VAL A 71 8.78 -11.63 4.75
CA VAL A 71 8.05 -10.56 5.45
C VAL A 71 6.59 -10.96 5.67
N GLU A 72 5.95 -11.52 4.65
CA GLU A 72 4.57 -12.00 4.72
C GLU A 72 4.42 -13.11 5.76
N GLN A 73 5.35 -14.08 5.77
CA GLN A 73 5.33 -15.18 6.74
C GLN A 73 5.41 -14.67 8.17
N VAL A 74 6.44 -13.87 8.48
CA VAL A 74 6.63 -13.31 9.83
C VAL A 74 5.45 -12.42 10.22
N MET A 75 4.95 -11.59 9.29
CA MET A 75 3.82 -10.70 9.55
C MET A 75 2.54 -11.48 9.88
N ILE A 76 2.18 -12.49 9.06
CA ILE A 76 0.96 -13.28 9.25
C ILE A 76 1.00 -14.03 10.58
N GLU A 77 2.13 -14.68 10.90
CA GLU A 77 2.30 -15.42 12.15
C GLU A 77 2.13 -14.49 13.34
N THR A 78 2.87 -13.39 13.37
CA THR A 78 2.85 -12.46 14.50
C THR A 78 1.52 -11.71 14.63
N MET A 79 0.90 -11.26 13.52
CA MET A 79 -0.42 -10.61 13.58
C MET A 79 -1.50 -11.57 14.12
N ARG A 80 -1.43 -12.87 13.81
CA ARG A 80 -2.33 -13.89 14.38
C ARG A 80 -2.10 -14.05 15.87
N GLU A 81 -0.86 -14.11 16.33
CA GLU A 81 -0.51 -14.18 17.76
C GLU A 81 -1.00 -12.95 18.53
N LEU A 82 -0.95 -11.78 17.90
CA LEU A 82 -1.48 -10.53 18.46
C LEU A 82 -3.02 -10.45 18.41
N GLY A 83 -3.70 -11.44 17.81
CA GLY A 83 -5.16 -11.49 17.74
C GLY A 83 -5.79 -10.59 16.69
N LEU A 84 -5.04 -10.13 15.68
CA LEU A 84 -5.59 -9.33 14.59
C LEU A 84 -6.54 -10.20 13.73
N SER A 85 -7.57 -9.56 13.20
CA SER A 85 -8.54 -10.23 12.34
C SER A 85 -7.92 -10.68 11.00
N ILE A 86 -8.52 -11.68 10.36
CA ILE A 86 -8.09 -12.12 9.02
C ILE A 86 -8.17 -11.00 7.99
N GLN A 87 -9.11 -10.07 8.15
CA GLN A 87 -9.23 -8.90 7.29
C GLN A 87 -8.04 -7.95 7.47
N GLN A 88 -7.63 -7.66 8.71
CA GLN A 88 -6.46 -6.84 9.00
C GLN A 88 -5.17 -7.48 8.47
N ILE A 89 -5.03 -8.81 8.62
CA ILE A 89 -3.90 -9.56 8.05
C ILE A 89 -3.89 -9.43 6.52
N GLY A 90 -5.04 -9.63 5.87
CA GLY A 90 -5.18 -9.46 4.42
C GLY A 90 -4.81 -8.04 3.96
N LYS A 91 -5.20 -7.01 4.72
CA LYS A 91 -4.79 -5.62 4.45
C LYS A 91 -3.28 -5.40 4.64
N GLY A 92 -2.65 -6.10 5.57
CA GLY A 92 -1.18 -6.10 5.71
C GLY A 92 -0.48 -6.65 4.47
N ILE A 93 -0.96 -7.77 3.93
CA ILE A 93 -0.44 -8.37 2.68
C ILE A 93 -0.62 -7.39 1.51
N GLN A 94 -1.80 -6.78 1.37
CA GLN A 94 -2.07 -5.78 0.34
C GLN A 94 -1.14 -4.56 0.46
N MET A 95 -0.90 -4.07 1.68
CA MET A 95 0.01 -2.94 1.94
C MET A 95 1.45 -3.28 1.55
N TRP A 96 1.91 -4.49 1.83
CA TRP A 96 3.24 -4.94 1.44
C TRP A 96 3.37 -5.07 -0.09
N LEU A 97 2.37 -5.61 -0.76
CA LEU A 97 2.33 -5.71 -2.22
C LEU A 97 2.36 -4.31 -2.86
N GLU A 98 1.52 -3.39 -2.40
CA GLU A 98 1.50 -2.00 -2.91
C GLU A 98 2.85 -1.31 -2.68
N TYR A 99 3.46 -1.51 -1.51
CA TYR A 99 4.79 -0.98 -1.23
C TYR A 99 5.83 -1.50 -2.22
N ARG A 100 5.88 -2.81 -2.47
CA ARG A 100 6.84 -3.42 -3.42
C ARG A 100 6.69 -2.87 -4.83
N ILE A 101 5.46 -2.68 -5.29
CA ILE A 101 5.16 -2.09 -6.61
C ILE A 101 5.56 -0.61 -6.64
N THR A 102 5.17 0.16 -5.63
CA THR A 102 5.42 1.61 -5.54
C THR A 102 6.91 1.94 -5.39
N TYR A 103 7.65 1.12 -4.65
CA TYR A 103 9.10 1.26 -4.49
C TYR A 103 9.84 1.22 -5.83
N GLY A 104 9.28 0.58 -6.83
CA GLY A 104 9.68 0.64 -8.23
C GLY A 104 11.03 -0.03 -8.48
N ARG A 105 11.85 0.55 -9.37
CA ARG A 105 13.12 -0.03 -9.85
C ARG A 105 14.28 0.03 -8.85
N ARG A 106 14.08 0.65 -7.70
CA ARG A 106 15.11 0.72 -6.66
C ARG A 106 15.38 -0.67 -6.06
N VAL A 107 16.61 -0.91 -5.62
CA VAL A 107 16.97 -2.17 -4.96
C VAL A 107 16.35 -2.21 -3.57
N LEU A 108 15.34 -3.06 -3.39
CA LEU A 108 14.75 -3.33 -2.07
C LEU A 108 15.60 -4.37 -1.34
N ARG A 109 16.21 -3.97 -0.22
CA ARG A 109 16.95 -4.88 0.65
C ARG A 109 16.14 -5.15 1.91
N VAL A 110 15.93 -6.43 2.20
CA VAL A 110 15.20 -6.91 3.38
C VAL A 110 16.11 -7.81 4.21
N PRO A 111 17.12 -7.22 4.89
CA PRO A 111 18.08 -8.03 5.66
C PRO A 111 17.46 -8.62 6.94
N LYS A 112 16.36 -8.05 7.41
CA LYS A 112 15.64 -8.47 8.60
C LYS A 112 14.13 -8.31 8.36
N PRO A 113 13.42 -9.38 7.96
CA PRO A 113 12.00 -9.36 7.61
C PRO A 113 11.13 -8.81 8.74
N GLU A 114 11.48 -9.09 9.99
CA GLU A 114 10.73 -8.69 11.19
C GLU A 114 10.55 -7.17 11.29
N ILE A 115 11.50 -6.38 10.78
CA ILE A 115 11.41 -4.92 10.83
C ILE A 115 10.30 -4.42 9.90
N TRP A 116 10.18 -5.00 8.69
CA TRP A 116 9.12 -4.68 7.76
C TRP A 116 7.76 -5.20 8.23
N ALA A 117 7.74 -6.45 8.70
CA ALA A 117 6.54 -7.05 9.26
C ALA A 117 5.98 -6.21 10.42
N ALA A 118 6.83 -5.77 11.34
CA ALA A 118 6.44 -4.89 12.44
C ALA A 118 5.96 -3.52 11.96
N ALA A 119 6.61 -2.92 10.97
CA ALA A 119 6.21 -1.61 10.43
C ALA A 119 4.83 -1.67 9.76
N ILE A 120 4.55 -2.74 9.00
CA ILE A 120 3.25 -2.97 8.38
C ILE A 120 2.18 -3.22 9.45
N THR A 121 2.45 -4.08 10.43
CA THR A 121 1.52 -4.34 11.54
C THR A 121 1.19 -3.05 12.28
N TYR A 122 2.20 -2.25 12.60
CA TYR A 122 1.99 -0.96 13.24
C TYR A 122 1.15 -0.02 12.37
N ALA A 123 1.40 0.01 11.05
CA ALA A 123 0.63 0.81 10.10
C ALA A 123 -0.84 0.37 10.06
N ILE A 124 -1.12 -0.93 9.98
CA ILE A 124 -2.48 -1.48 10.00
C ILE A 124 -3.22 -1.10 11.27
N LEU A 125 -2.58 -1.23 12.43
CA LEU A 125 -3.17 -0.84 13.71
C LEU A 125 -3.46 0.67 13.74
N LYS A 126 -2.54 1.52 13.28
CA LYS A 126 -2.73 2.98 13.24
C LYS A 126 -3.82 3.41 12.27
N VAL A 127 -3.88 2.80 11.10
CA VAL A 127 -4.95 3.07 10.11
C VAL A 127 -6.32 2.69 10.67
N ASN A 128 -6.40 1.60 11.43
CA ASN A 128 -7.63 1.14 12.07
C ASN A 128 -7.90 1.82 13.44
N LEU A 129 -7.15 2.88 13.77
CA LEU A 129 -7.31 3.68 14.99
C LEU A 129 -7.14 2.87 16.29
N VAL A 130 -6.45 1.73 16.20
CA VAL A 130 -6.14 0.88 17.36
C VAL A 130 -4.97 1.50 18.12
N GLU A 131 -5.16 1.74 19.40
CA GLU A 131 -4.09 2.16 20.30
C GLU A 131 -3.14 0.99 20.56
N VAL A 132 -1.86 1.21 20.32
CA VAL A 132 -0.79 0.24 20.54
C VAL A 132 0.49 0.95 20.98
N GLU A 133 1.10 0.44 22.02
CA GLU A 133 2.42 0.88 22.44
C GLU A 133 3.48 0.27 21.53
N ARG A 134 4.38 1.14 21.01
CA ARG A 134 5.47 0.63 20.14
C ARG A 134 6.38 -0.35 20.86
N GLY A 135 6.53 -0.19 22.17
CA GLY A 135 7.32 -1.09 23.02
C GLY A 135 6.84 -2.53 22.93
N ASP A 136 5.53 -2.76 22.92
CA ASP A 136 4.94 -4.10 22.82
C ASP A 136 5.28 -4.74 21.47
N LEU A 137 5.11 -3.99 20.38
CA LEU A 137 5.45 -4.50 19.05
C LEU A 137 6.96 -4.77 18.90
N THR A 138 7.80 -3.88 19.41
CA THR A 138 9.25 -4.10 19.33
C THR A 138 9.71 -5.30 20.13
N ALA A 139 9.04 -5.61 21.25
CA ALA A 139 9.32 -6.81 22.02
C ALA A 139 8.89 -8.07 21.27
N VAL A 140 7.68 -8.11 20.70
CA VAL A 140 7.15 -9.27 19.99
C VAL A 140 7.98 -9.56 18.72
N TYR A 141 8.32 -8.54 17.93
CA TYR A 141 9.13 -8.70 16.71
C TYR A 141 10.66 -8.77 16.96
N ASN A 142 11.10 -8.65 18.20
CA ASN A 142 12.51 -8.61 18.60
C ASN A 142 13.34 -7.62 17.77
N ILE A 143 12.89 -6.38 17.71
CA ILE A 143 13.51 -5.28 16.97
C ILE A 143 13.70 -4.04 17.86
N SER A 144 14.48 -3.07 17.41
CA SER A 144 14.60 -1.78 18.11
C SER A 144 13.49 -0.82 17.73
N ASP A 145 13.08 0.06 18.66
CA ASP A 145 12.11 1.14 18.39
C ASP A 145 12.58 2.08 17.27
N ARG A 146 13.89 2.31 17.19
CA ARG A 146 14.47 3.10 16.09
C ARG A 146 14.19 2.44 14.73
N ALA A 147 14.44 1.13 14.60
CA ALA A 147 14.24 0.39 13.34
C ALA A 147 12.74 0.42 12.93
N LEU A 148 11.83 0.21 13.88
CA LEU A 148 10.41 0.31 13.65
C LEU A 148 10.01 1.70 13.13
N ARG A 149 10.45 2.76 13.81
CA ARG A 149 10.13 4.15 13.41
C ARG A 149 10.65 4.51 12.02
N GLU A 150 11.88 4.12 11.71
CA GLU A 150 12.48 4.40 10.41
C GLU A 150 11.69 3.72 9.28
N LYS A 151 11.33 2.45 9.43
CA LYS A 151 10.58 1.72 8.41
C LYS A 151 9.11 2.11 8.34
N TYR A 152 8.48 2.39 9.46
CA TYR A 152 7.13 2.96 9.47
C TYR A 152 7.08 4.32 8.74
N LYS A 153 8.03 5.21 9.00
CA LYS A 153 8.13 6.49 8.29
C LYS A 153 8.32 6.30 6.77
N GLU A 154 9.18 5.37 6.38
CA GLU A 154 9.40 5.04 4.97
C GLU A 154 8.12 4.52 4.31
N LEU A 155 7.39 3.63 5.00
CA LEU A 155 6.11 3.09 4.54
C LEU A 155 5.07 4.20 4.34
N VAL A 156 4.89 5.06 5.37
CA VAL A 156 3.96 6.19 5.33
C VAL A 156 4.28 7.13 4.16
N GLN A 157 5.54 7.47 3.97
CA GLN A 157 5.95 8.37 2.88
C GLN A 157 5.80 7.74 1.49
N THR A 158 6.11 6.46 1.35
CA THR A 158 6.04 5.76 0.06
C THR A 158 4.61 5.53 -0.38
N LEU A 159 3.73 5.16 0.54
CA LEU A 159 2.32 4.87 0.27
C LEU A 159 1.40 6.05 0.50
N ASP A 160 1.94 7.18 1.01
CA ASP A 160 1.14 8.36 1.39
C ASP A 160 -0.04 7.96 2.30
N LEU A 161 0.29 7.21 3.37
CA LEU A 161 -0.71 6.68 4.30
C LEU A 161 -1.29 7.79 5.16
N MET A 162 -2.60 7.74 5.35
CA MET A 162 -3.34 8.65 6.23
C MET A 162 -4.07 7.87 7.35
N PRO A 163 -4.42 8.54 8.46
CA PRO A 163 -5.31 7.94 9.46
C PRO A 163 -6.64 7.52 8.83
N ALA A 164 -7.16 6.37 9.20
CA ALA A 164 -8.38 5.78 8.63
C ALA A 164 -8.33 5.61 7.08
N ASP A 165 -7.15 5.37 6.53
CA ASP A 165 -6.95 5.18 5.09
C ASP A 165 -7.88 4.07 4.56
N TYR A 166 -8.80 4.43 3.66
CA TYR A 166 -9.86 3.54 3.17
C TYR A 166 -9.32 2.26 2.52
N ARG A 167 -8.10 2.27 2.00
CA ARG A 167 -7.47 1.09 1.39
C ARG A 167 -7.24 -0.02 2.40
N TYR A 168 -6.97 0.34 3.66
CA TYR A 168 -6.52 -0.58 4.71
C TYR A 168 -7.39 -0.57 5.96
N PHE A 169 -8.38 0.31 6.02
CA PHE A 169 -9.34 0.36 7.11
C PHE A 169 -10.30 -0.83 7.04
N THR A 170 -10.54 -1.50 8.18
CA THR A 170 -11.32 -2.75 8.23
C THR A 170 -12.43 -2.72 9.27
N GLU A 171 -12.49 -1.71 10.14
CA GLU A 171 -13.40 -1.69 11.29
C GLU A 171 -14.56 -0.71 11.08
N GLY A 172 -15.78 -1.27 10.91
CA GLY A 172 -17.02 -0.51 10.91
C GLY A 172 -17.13 0.56 9.81
N GLU A 173 -17.87 1.64 10.11
CA GLU A 173 -17.97 2.81 9.25
C GLU A 173 -16.66 3.63 9.31
N ASN A 174 -16.06 3.89 8.16
CA ASN A 174 -14.84 4.69 8.11
C ASN A 174 -15.13 6.13 8.59
N PRO A 175 -14.40 6.65 9.60
CA PRO A 175 -14.61 8.02 10.07
C PRO A 175 -14.48 9.09 8.98
N LEU A 176 -13.71 8.83 7.92
CA LEU A 176 -13.56 9.74 6.78
C LEU A 176 -14.84 9.84 5.95
N ASP A 177 -15.66 8.80 5.87
CA ASP A 177 -16.93 8.84 5.14
C ASP A 177 -17.86 9.90 5.74
N LYS A 178 -17.92 9.98 7.08
CA LYS A 178 -18.70 11.01 7.78
C LYS A 178 -18.18 12.43 7.52
N LEU A 179 -16.86 12.59 7.36
CA LEU A 179 -16.28 13.90 7.01
C LEU A 179 -16.60 14.28 5.56
N VAL A 180 -16.58 13.32 4.65
CA VAL A 180 -16.96 13.53 3.24
C VAL A 180 -18.44 13.90 3.13
N GLU A 181 -19.33 13.18 3.83
CA GLU A 181 -20.76 13.49 3.89
C GLU A 181 -21.02 14.90 4.45
N ALA A 182 -20.34 15.26 5.55
CA ALA A 182 -20.45 16.59 6.14
C ALA A 182 -19.96 17.70 5.20
N ALA A 183 -18.85 17.47 4.47
CA ALA A 183 -18.33 18.40 3.47
C ALA A 183 -19.31 18.58 2.31
N GLN A 184 -19.90 17.50 1.80
CA GLN A 184 -20.91 17.55 0.73
C GLN A 184 -22.17 18.32 1.17
N MET A 185 -22.63 18.11 2.43
CA MET A 185 -23.76 18.88 2.97
C MET A 185 -23.46 20.38 3.06
N LEU A 186 -22.22 20.74 3.47
CA LEU A 186 -21.80 22.14 3.53
C LEU A 186 -21.75 22.79 2.14
N GLU A 187 -21.20 22.09 1.15
CA GLU A 187 -21.18 22.57 -0.25
C GLU A 187 -22.59 22.76 -0.81
N GLU A 188 -23.52 21.84 -0.50
CA GLU A 188 -24.91 21.97 -0.93
C GLU A 188 -25.63 23.16 -0.25
N LEU A 189 -25.35 23.37 1.04
CA LEU A 189 -25.87 24.55 1.76
C LEU A 189 -25.33 25.84 1.16
N ASP A 190 -24.03 25.95 0.92
CA ASP A 190 -23.41 27.14 0.33
C ASP A 190 -23.98 27.45 -1.05
N ARG A 191 -24.19 26.43 -1.89
CA ARG A 191 -24.84 26.58 -3.20
C ARG A 191 -26.26 27.14 -3.07
N ARG A 192 -27.06 26.65 -2.10
CA ARG A 192 -28.41 27.17 -1.85
C ARG A 192 -28.43 28.62 -1.38
N PHE A 193 -27.41 29.03 -0.60
CA PHE A 193 -27.29 30.42 -0.16
C PHE A 193 -26.84 31.38 -1.28
N GLN A 194 -26.17 30.89 -2.32
CA GLN A 194 -25.76 31.69 -3.48
C GLN A 194 -26.87 31.86 -4.52
N GLU A 195 -27.91 31.03 -4.47
CA GLU A 195 -29.08 31.10 -5.38
C GLU A 195 -30.18 32.04 -4.86
N TYR A 196 -30.00 32.64 -3.68
CA TYR A 196 -30.93 33.66 -3.09
C TYR A 196 -30.28 35.04 -3.07
#